data_8007c0a5a9a6680961cb847a80b3d012
#
_entry.id   8007c0a5a9a6680961cb847a80b3d012
#
_cell.length_a   1.000
_cell.length_b   1.000
_cell.length_c   1.000
_cell.angle_alpha   90.00
_cell.angle_beta   90.00
_cell.angle_gamma   90.00
#
_symmetry.space_group_name_H-M   'P 1'
#
loop_
_entity.id
_entity.type
_entity.pdbx_description
1 polymer ?
#
loop_
_entity_poly.entity_id
_entity_poly.type
_entity_poly.pdbx_seq_one_letter_code
_entity_poly.pdbx_strand_id
1 'polypeptide(L)'
;HQQAGSCRFLWQRDAQDSFFGASPERLLSLRNGQIRSDALAGTAGRLETGESLLNSEKDRREHELVVQAITDHLRSLGLTPRRPRRPQLARHGQLMHLHTPITAAAENQLPLFLAGALHPTPAVAGLPRRQAIGWLRSLETFERGGYAAPIGWIDSAGDSENSARSSE
;
A
#
# COMPACT_ATOMS: atom_id res chain seq x y z
N HIS A 1 1.86 -2.93 -21.77
CA HIS A 1 3.05 -2.34 -21.14
C HIS A 1 3.32 -3.07 -19.85
N GLN A 2 4.51 -3.64 -19.69
CA GLN A 2 4.91 -4.32 -18.46
C GLN A 2 5.39 -3.25 -17.47
N GLN A 3 4.59 -2.97 -16.43
CA GLN A 3 5.09 -2.22 -15.28
C GLN A 3 5.92 -3.20 -14.44
N ALA A 4 7.23 -3.06 -14.49
CA ALA A 4 8.14 -3.84 -13.66
C ALA A 4 7.86 -3.53 -12.18
N GLY A 5 7.71 -4.58 -11.35
CA GLY A 5 7.45 -4.45 -9.91
C GLY A 5 5.99 -4.37 -9.49
N SER A 6 5.03 -4.37 -10.43
CA SER A 6 3.61 -4.41 -10.09
C SER A 6 3.12 -5.84 -9.87
N CYS A 7 2.27 -6.01 -8.86
CA CYS A 7 1.50 -7.23 -8.67
C CYS A 7 0.39 -7.28 -9.72
N ARG A 8 0.46 -8.25 -10.62
CA ARG A 8 -0.57 -8.48 -11.64
C ARG A 8 -1.49 -9.58 -11.19
N PHE A 9 -2.77 -9.39 -11.36
CA PHE A 9 -3.76 -10.36 -10.95
C PHE A 9 -4.88 -10.52 -11.97
N LEU A 10 -5.44 -11.70 -11.97
CA LEU A 10 -6.70 -12.05 -12.63
C LEU A 10 -7.53 -12.82 -11.61
N TRP A 11 -8.73 -12.33 -11.31
CA TRP A 11 -9.72 -13.04 -10.55
C TRP A 11 -10.93 -13.30 -11.45
N GLN A 12 -11.25 -14.56 -11.65
CA GLN A 12 -12.36 -15.00 -12.48
C GLN A 12 -13.38 -15.71 -11.59
N ARG A 13 -14.58 -15.18 -11.53
CA ARG A 13 -15.68 -15.75 -10.77
C ARG A 13 -16.41 -16.83 -11.57
N ASP A 14 -16.63 -16.57 -12.85
CA ASP A 14 -17.25 -17.47 -13.78
C ASP A 14 -16.80 -17.16 -15.22
N ALA A 15 -17.42 -17.80 -16.23
CA ALA A 15 -17.04 -17.62 -17.62
C ALA A 15 -17.29 -16.20 -18.19
N GLN A 16 -18.11 -15.40 -17.50
CA GLN A 16 -18.58 -14.09 -17.97
C GLN A 16 -18.08 -12.94 -17.10
N ASP A 17 -17.65 -13.26 -15.87
CA ASP A 17 -17.27 -12.24 -14.87
C ASP A 17 -15.83 -12.44 -14.41
N SER A 18 -14.98 -11.53 -14.85
CA SER A 18 -13.57 -11.52 -14.49
C SER A 18 -13.11 -10.13 -14.08
N PHE A 19 -12.16 -10.10 -13.18
CA PHE A 19 -11.60 -8.91 -12.61
C PHE A 19 -10.06 -8.99 -12.63
N PHE A 20 -9.41 -8.12 -13.36
CA PHE A 20 -7.97 -8.14 -13.52
C PHE A 20 -7.36 -6.74 -13.36
N GLY A 21 -6.08 -6.72 -13.07
CA GLY A 21 -5.37 -5.46 -12.91
C GLY A 21 -3.89 -5.64 -12.59
N ALA A 22 -3.24 -4.51 -12.36
CA ALA A 22 -1.88 -4.43 -11.86
C ALA A 22 -1.81 -3.38 -10.76
N SER A 23 -1.22 -3.72 -9.62
CA SER A 23 -1.03 -2.81 -8.50
C SER A 23 0.46 -2.57 -8.27
N PRO A 24 0.92 -1.32 -8.32
CA PRO A 24 2.31 -0.98 -7.97
C PRO A 24 2.51 -0.89 -6.45
N GLU A 25 1.44 -0.78 -5.67
CA GLU A 25 1.50 -0.53 -4.24
C GLU A 25 1.51 -1.84 -3.44
N ARG A 26 2.64 -2.13 -2.81
CA ARG A 26 2.73 -3.26 -1.88
C ARG A 26 2.13 -2.86 -0.54
N LEU A 27 1.04 -3.53 -0.15
CA LEU A 27 0.49 -3.41 1.20
C LEU A 27 1.43 -4.07 2.21
N LEU A 28 1.78 -5.32 1.98
CA LEU A 28 2.77 -6.04 2.76
C LEU A 28 3.35 -7.23 1.97
N SER A 29 4.56 -7.62 2.35
CA SER A 29 5.17 -8.89 2.02
C SER A 29 5.69 -9.50 3.32
N LEU A 30 5.40 -10.76 3.58
CA LEU A 30 5.97 -11.54 4.68
C LEU A 30 6.85 -12.64 4.07
N ARG A 31 8.13 -12.64 4.42
CA ARG A 31 9.11 -13.60 3.92
C ARG A 31 10.05 -14.00 5.05
N ASN A 32 10.15 -15.31 5.32
CA ASN A 32 11.03 -15.84 6.36
C ASN A 32 10.87 -15.07 7.69
N GLY A 33 9.65 -14.81 8.13
CA GLY A 33 9.36 -14.08 9.36
C GLY A 33 9.71 -12.58 9.34
N GLN A 34 10.02 -12.01 8.16
CA GLN A 34 10.24 -10.57 8.00
C GLN A 34 9.08 -9.94 7.22
N ILE A 35 8.42 -8.98 7.84
CA ILE A 35 7.43 -8.14 7.15
C ILE A 35 8.14 -6.97 6.46
N ARG A 36 7.65 -6.65 5.28
CA ARG A 36 7.92 -5.40 4.57
C ARG A 36 6.61 -4.81 4.09
N SER A 37 6.40 -3.54 4.38
CA SER A 37 5.34 -2.70 3.84
C SER A 37 5.96 -1.48 3.17
N ASP A 38 5.34 -0.98 2.11
CA ASP A 38 5.86 0.17 1.38
C ASP A 38 4.87 1.34 1.52
N ALA A 39 5.31 2.46 2.12
CA ALA A 39 4.55 3.69 2.08
C ALA A 39 4.82 4.40 0.75
N LEU A 40 3.76 4.62 -0.02
CA LEU A 40 3.76 5.36 -1.28
C LEU A 40 2.75 6.50 -1.16
N ALA A 41 3.23 7.76 -1.23
CA ALA A 41 2.37 8.93 -1.24
C ALA A 41 3.15 10.14 -1.75
N GLY A 42 2.44 11.17 -2.25
CA GLY A 42 3.05 12.24 -3.01
C GLY A 42 3.38 11.76 -4.43
N THR A 43 2.89 12.47 -5.45
CA THR A 43 3.02 12.06 -6.85
C THR A 43 3.47 13.24 -7.68
N ALA A 44 4.51 13.03 -8.49
CA ALA A 44 4.95 13.98 -9.50
C ALA A 44 4.75 13.37 -10.89
N GLY A 45 4.22 14.18 -11.79
CA GLY A 45 4.01 13.81 -13.19
C GLY A 45 5.29 13.90 -14.02
N ARG A 46 5.16 13.60 -15.31
CA ARG A 46 6.27 13.53 -16.27
C ARG A 46 7.05 14.85 -16.42
N LEU A 47 6.39 15.99 -16.19
CA LEU A 47 6.98 17.33 -16.35
C LEU A 47 7.66 17.85 -15.07
N GLU A 48 7.49 17.15 -13.96
CA GLU A 48 8.07 17.51 -12.67
C GLU A 48 9.35 16.74 -12.42
N THR A 49 10.29 17.37 -11.74
CA THR A 49 11.53 16.71 -11.34
C THR A 49 11.32 15.95 -10.04
N GLY A 50 12.00 14.80 -9.89
CA GLY A 50 11.96 14.08 -8.61
C GLY A 50 12.51 14.91 -7.44
N GLU A 51 13.39 15.86 -7.72
CA GLU A 51 13.91 16.78 -6.73
C GLU A 51 12.84 17.75 -6.21
N SER A 52 11.95 18.24 -7.07
CA SER A 52 10.83 19.08 -6.65
C SER A 52 9.91 18.33 -5.69
N LEU A 53 9.63 17.05 -5.97
CA LEU A 53 8.83 16.19 -5.10
C LEU A 53 9.49 15.95 -3.73
N LEU A 54 10.81 15.69 -3.71
CA LEU A 54 11.56 15.52 -2.47
C LEU A 54 11.61 16.78 -1.61
N ASN A 55 11.52 17.96 -2.24
CA ASN A 55 11.58 19.26 -1.56
C ASN A 55 10.19 19.85 -1.25
N SER A 56 9.12 19.26 -1.78
CA SER A 56 7.74 19.69 -1.51
C SER A 56 7.36 19.40 -0.05
N GLU A 57 7.13 20.44 0.73
CA GLU A 57 6.69 20.28 2.14
C GLU A 57 5.31 19.61 2.22
N LYS A 58 4.40 19.94 1.31
CA LYS A 58 3.08 19.33 1.24
C LYS A 58 3.19 17.82 1.02
N ASP A 59 3.88 17.39 -0.03
CA ASP A 59 4.00 15.98 -0.38
C ASP A 59 4.74 15.19 0.68
N ARG A 60 5.78 15.75 1.27
CA ARG A 60 6.50 15.15 2.39
C ARG A 60 5.61 14.98 3.62
N ARG A 61 4.74 15.93 3.92
CA ARG A 61 3.79 15.85 5.03
C ARG A 61 2.75 14.74 4.78
N GLU A 62 2.17 14.71 3.60
CA GLU A 62 1.23 13.65 3.20
C GLU A 62 1.89 12.27 3.28
N HIS A 63 3.10 12.16 2.76
CA HIS A 63 3.87 10.92 2.80
C HIS A 63 4.17 10.47 4.25
N GLU A 64 4.61 11.38 5.10
CA GLU A 64 4.92 11.07 6.50
C GLU A 64 3.69 10.58 7.27
N LEU A 65 2.49 11.10 6.98
CA LEU A 65 1.24 10.60 7.56
C LEU A 65 1.00 9.12 7.22
N VAL A 66 1.26 8.71 5.98
CA VAL A 66 1.14 7.31 5.57
C VAL A 66 2.19 6.45 6.27
N VAL A 67 3.44 6.92 6.31
CA VAL A 67 4.55 6.24 7.00
C VAL A 67 4.25 6.04 8.47
N GLN A 68 3.76 7.07 9.17
CA GLN A 68 3.42 7.00 10.58
C GLN A 68 2.26 6.03 10.82
N ALA A 69 1.20 6.10 10.01
CA ALA A 69 0.06 5.21 10.16
C ALA A 69 0.46 3.73 10.05
N ILE A 70 1.29 3.36 9.07
CA ILE A 70 1.80 2.01 8.93
C ILE A 70 2.68 1.63 10.12
N THR A 71 3.59 2.51 10.50
CA THR A 71 4.53 2.28 11.62
C THR A 71 3.80 2.08 12.94
N ASP A 72 2.82 2.94 13.24
CA ASP A 72 2.06 2.87 14.49
C ASP A 72 1.13 1.64 14.52
N HIS A 73 0.59 1.24 13.37
CA HIS A 73 -0.15 -0.01 13.27
C HIS A 73 0.73 -1.22 13.57
N LEU A 74 1.92 -1.30 12.97
CA LEU A 74 2.86 -2.39 13.26
C LEU A 74 3.28 -2.40 14.74
N ARG A 75 3.49 -1.23 15.35
CA ARG A 75 3.78 -1.11 16.80
C ARG A 75 2.61 -1.60 17.64
N SER A 76 1.38 -1.28 17.28
CA SER A 76 0.20 -1.75 18.01
C SER A 76 0.03 -3.27 17.99
N LEU A 77 0.66 -3.94 17.02
CA LEU A 77 0.75 -5.40 16.94
C LEU A 77 1.96 -5.98 17.71
N GLY A 78 2.68 -5.16 18.46
CA GLY A 78 3.87 -5.56 19.21
C GLY A 78 5.14 -5.68 18.38
N LEU A 79 5.12 -5.24 17.11
CA LEU A 79 6.28 -5.29 16.24
C LEU A 79 7.17 -4.06 16.42
N THR A 80 8.44 -4.18 16.03
CA THR A 80 9.42 -3.09 16.08
C THR A 80 9.80 -2.67 14.66
N PRO A 81 9.01 -1.75 14.05
CA PRO A 81 9.26 -1.33 12.67
C PRO A 81 10.50 -0.47 12.55
N ARG A 82 11.24 -0.69 11.46
CA ARG A 82 12.40 0.09 11.04
C ARG A 82 12.13 0.73 9.69
N ARG A 83 12.57 1.97 9.52
CA ARG A 83 12.45 2.70 8.27
C ARG A 83 13.62 3.69 8.07
N PRO A 84 13.96 4.07 6.85
CA PRO A 84 14.90 5.16 6.60
C PRO A 84 14.32 6.49 7.10
N ARG A 85 15.22 7.42 7.42
CA ARG A 85 14.83 8.76 7.91
C ARG A 85 14.27 9.67 6.82
N ARG A 86 14.62 9.42 5.56
CA ARG A 86 14.18 10.21 4.40
C ARG A 86 13.52 9.29 3.38
N PRO A 87 12.45 9.76 2.74
CA PRO A 87 11.87 9.03 1.63
C PRO A 87 12.85 8.94 0.45
N GLN A 88 12.65 7.94 -0.37
CA GLN A 88 13.30 7.75 -1.66
C GLN A 88 12.31 8.06 -2.77
N LEU A 89 12.79 8.19 -4.00
CA LEU A 89 11.92 8.24 -5.18
C LEU A 89 11.69 6.83 -5.71
N ALA A 90 10.43 6.50 -5.95
CA ALA A 90 10.04 5.32 -6.71
C ALA A 90 9.38 5.76 -8.02
N ARG A 91 9.75 5.10 -9.12
CA ARG A 91 9.18 5.38 -10.44
C ARG A 91 8.22 4.25 -10.81
N HIS A 92 6.98 4.62 -11.12
CA HIS A 92 5.97 3.72 -11.64
C HIS A 92 5.47 4.26 -12.99
N GLY A 93 5.91 3.63 -14.08
CA GLY A 93 5.62 4.11 -15.41
C GLY A 93 6.17 5.52 -15.65
N GLN A 94 5.28 6.47 -15.85
CA GLN A 94 5.61 7.89 -16.07
C GLN A 94 5.48 8.76 -14.80
N LEU A 95 5.04 8.17 -13.71
CA LEU A 95 4.86 8.85 -12.43
C LEU A 95 6.04 8.58 -11.49
N MET A 96 6.33 9.54 -10.63
CA MET A 96 7.27 9.41 -9.52
C MET A 96 6.51 9.59 -8.21
N HIS A 97 6.87 8.80 -7.20
CA HIS A 97 6.28 8.86 -5.88
C HIS A 97 7.36 8.95 -4.81
N LEU A 98 7.03 9.56 -3.67
CA LEU A 98 7.82 9.37 -2.46
C LEU A 98 7.56 7.95 -1.95
N HIS A 99 8.63 7.27 -1.59
CA HIS A 99 8.63 5.88 -1.16
C HIS A 99 9.46 5.71 0.11
N THR A 100 8.87 5.04 1.10
CA THR A 100 9.57 4.63 2.33
C THR A 100 9.30 3.15 2.61
N PRO A 101 10.31 2.28 2.49
CA PRO A 101 10.17 0.89 2.91
C PRO A 101 10.15 0.82 4.45
N ILE A 102 9.21 0.05 4.99
CA ILE A 102 9.06 -0.21 6.42
C ILE A 102 9.19 -1.70 6.64
N THR A 103 10.10 -2.12 7.52
CA THR A 103 10.38 -3.53 7.80
C THR A 103 10.29 -3.82 9.29
N ALA A 104 9.88 -5.04 9.65
CA ALA A 104 9.93 -5.52 11.02
C ALA A 104 10.09 -7.04 11.05
N ALA A 105 10.67 -7.59 12.13
CA ALA A 105 10.55 -9.00 12.42
C ALA A 105 9.09 -9.30 12.81
N ALA A 106 8.51 -10.33 12.21
CA ALA A 106 7.11 -10.72 12.36
C ALA A 106 6.98 -12.25 12.41
N GLU A 107 7.93 -12.90 13.05
CA GLU A 107 7.88 -14.34 13.33
C GLU A 107 6.57 -14.67 14.05
N ASN A 108 5.91 -15.72 13.67
CA ASN A 108 4.64 -16.17 14.23
C ASN A 108 3.42 -15.27 13.96
N GLN A 109 3.51 -14.30 13.07
CA GLN A 109 2.36 -13.52 12.63
C GLN A 109 1.68 -14.14 11.40
N LEU A 110 0.34 -14.11 11.40
CA LEU A 110 -0.44 -14.61 10.28
C LEU A 110 -0.56 -13.52 9.18
N PRO A 111 -0.22 -13.83 7.92
CA PRO A 111 -0.26 -12.85 6.83
C PRO A 111 -1.62 -12.18 6.66
N LEU A 112 -2.73 -12.91 6.74
CA LEU A 112 -4.08 -12.36 6.62
C LEU A 112 -4.42 -11.41 7.77
N PHE A 113 -3.95 -11.71 8.98
CA PHE A 113 -4.15 -10.81 10.12
C PHE A 113 -3.39 -9.49 9.91
N LEU A 114 -2.14 -9.57 9.46
CA LEU A 114 -1.33 -8.39 9.14
C LEU A 114 -1.95 -7.57 8.02
N ALA A 115 -2.40 -8.21 6.94
CA ALA A 115 -3.08 -7.53 5.83
C ALA A 115 -4.36 -6.82 6.30
N GLY A 116 -5.21 -7.49 7.08
CA GLY A 116 -6.43 -6.90 7.64
C GLY A 116 -6.16 -5.76 8.62
N ALA A 117 -5.07 -5.83 9.38
CA ALA A 117 -4.67 -4.75 10.28
C ALA A 117 -4.17 -3.51 9.52
N LEU A 118 -3.37 -3.68 8.49
CA LEU A 118 -2.83 -2.57 7.69
C LEU A 118 -3.84 -1.97 6.72
N HIS A 119 -4.77 -2.79 6.20
CA HIS A 119 -5.76 -2.33 5.22
C HIS A 119 -7.01 -1.72 5.88
N PRO A 120 -7.57 -0.63 5.32
CA PRO A 120 -7.00 0.25 4.30
C PRO A 120 -5.94 1.18 4.86
N THR A 121 -4.91 1.45 4.08
CA THR A 121 -3.91 2.49 4.39
C THR A 121 -4.52 3.89 4.26
N PRO A 122 -3.89 4.94 4.81
CA PRO A 122 -4.34 6.30 4.59
C PRO A 122 -4.36 6.73 3.12
N ALA A 123 -3.48 6.15 2.29
CA ALA A 123 -3.47 6.41 0.85
C ALA A 123 -4.75 5.93 0.15
N VAL A 124 -5.43 4.90 0.70
CA VAL A 124 -6.67 4.34 0.17
C VAL A 124 -7.92 4.94 0.81
N ALA A 125 -7.90 5.22 2.11
CA ALA A 125 -9.09 5.60 2.87
C ALA A 125 -8.99 6.94 3.59
N GLY A 126 -7.80 7.55 3.70
CA GLY A 126 -7.59 8.80 4.43
C GLY A 126 -7.44 8.63 5.94
N LEU A 127 -7.28 9.75 6.62
CA LEU A 127 -7.14 9.86 8.09
C LEU A 127 -8.11 10.90 8.66
N PRO A 128 -8.61 10.73 9.90
CA PRO A 128 -8.56 9.52 10.74
C PRO A 128 -9.38 8.37 10.15
N ARG A 129 -8.79 7.18 10.10
CA ARG A 129 -9.29 6.00 9.34
C ARG A 129 -10.80 5.74 9.51
N ARG A 130 -11.31 5.70 10.74
CA ARG A 130 -12.72 5.41 11.02
C ARG A 130 -13.67 6.46 10.43
N GLN A 131 -13.33 7.73 10.60
CA GLN A 131 -14.14 8.84 10.09
C GLN A 131 -14.09 8.91 8.56
N ALA A 132 -12.88 8.76 7.99
CA ALA A 132 -12.69 8.77 6.54
C ALA A 132 -13.48 7.65 5.85
N ILE A 133 -13.44 6.41 6.38
CA ILE A 133 -14.25 5.30 5.85
C ILE A 133 -15.75 5.60 5.98
N GLY A 134 -16.19 6.21 7.10
CA GLY A 134 -17.58 6.62 7.28
C GLY A 134 -18.02 7.63 6.21
N TRP A 135 -17.21 8.62 5.93
CA TRP A 135 -17.48 9.63 4.90
C TRP A 135 -17.45 9.04 3.50
N LEU A 136 -16.47 8.21 3.16
CA LEU A 136 -16.43 7.53 1.87
C LEU A 136 -17.72 6.76 1.60
N ARG A 137 -18.21 5.99 2.58
CA ARG A 137 -19.46 5.25 2.46
C ARG A 137 -20.70 6.13 2.26
N SER A 138 -20.68 7.35 2.78
CA SER A 138 -21.80 8.28 2.65
C SER A 138 -21.73 9.17 1.40
N LEU A 139 -20.54 9.39 0.84
CA LEU A 139 -20.31 10.30 -0.28
C LEU A 139 -20.18 9.57 -1.62
N GLU A 140 -19.66 8.36 -1.62
CA GLU A 140 -19.54 7.57 -2.85
C GLU A 140 -20.93 7.06 -3.30
N THR A 141 -21.22 7.31 -4.56
CA THR A 141 -22.49 6.92 -5.20
C THR A 141 -22.44 5.52 -5.83
N PHE A 142 -21.32 4.83 -5.69
CA PHE A 142 -21.06 3.50 -6.23
C PHE A 142 -20.52 2.57 -5.17
N GLU A 143 -20.72 1.29 -5.33
CA GLU A 143 -20.09 0.27 -4.49
C GLU A 143 -18.71 -0.07 -5.03
N ARG A 144 -17.71 -0.01 -4.17
CA ARG A 144 -16.33 -0.33 -4.55
C ARG A 144 -16.13 -1.79 -4.96
N GLY A 145 -16.92 -2.72 -4.43
CA GLY A 145 -16.73 -4.14 -4.68
C GLY A 145 -15.31 -4.58 -4.36
N GLY A 146 -14.61 -5.11 -5.36
CA GLY A 146 -13.19 -5.46 -5.26
C GLY A 146 -12.20 -4.29 -5.42
N TYR A 147 -12.68 -3.08 -5.72
CA TYR A 147 -11.84 -1.90 -5.85
C TYR A 147 -11.26 -1.48 -4.50
N ALA A 148 -9.98 -1.14 -4.47
CA ALA A 148 -9.22 -0.81 -3.27
C ALA A 148 -9.09 -1.97 -2.25
N ALA A 149 -9.57 -3.18 -2.56
CA ALA A 149 -9.37 -4.34 -1.71
C ALA A 149 -7.93 -4.87 -1.82
N PRO A 150 -7.36 -5.45 -0.76
CA PRO A 150 -6.08 -6.13 -0.84
C PRO A 150 -6.20 -7.37 -1.73
N ILE A 151 -5.19 -7.62 -2.55
CA ILE A 151 -5.04 -8.82 -3.34
C ILE A 151 -3.63 -9.38 -3.18
N GLY A 152 -3.49 -10.69 -3.16
CA GLY A 152 -2.19 -11.31 -2.97
C GLY A 152 -2.24 -12.82 -2.91
N TRP A 153 -1.18 -13.42 -2.42
CA TRP A 153 -1.05 -14.85 -2.24
C TRP A 153 -0.36 -15.16 -0.91
N ILE A 154 -0.59 -16.37 -0.41
CA ILE A 154 0.05 -16.95 0.75
C ILE A 154 0.39 -18.38 0.38
N ASP A 155 1.61 -18.82 0.67
CA ASP A 155 2.04 -20.20 0.46
C ASP A 155 1.95 -21.05 1.74
N SER A 156 2.28 -22.32 1.61
CA SER A 156 2.24 -23.27 2.71
C SER A 156 3.32 -23.04 3.78
N ALA A 157 4.37 -22.28 3.49
CA ALA A 157 5.39 -21.87 4.45
C ALA A 157 4.98 -20.63 5.25
N GLY A 158 3.86 -19.99 4.88
CA GLY A 158 3.40 -18.75 5.48
C GLY A 158 4.02 -17.51 4.86
N ASP A 159 4.81 -17.64 3.81
CA ASP A 159 5.27 -16.52 3.01
C ASP A 159 4.10 -15.93 2.23
N SER A 160 4.08 -14.62 2.07
CA SER A 160 2.97 -13.92 1.41
C SER A 160 3.41 -12.64 0.73
N GLU A 161 2.63 -12.23 -0.25
CA GLU A 161 2.69 -10.89 -0.83
C GLU A 161 1.29 -10.38 -1.09
N ASN A 162 0.99 -9.19 -0.60
CA ASN A 162 -0.28 -8.53 -0.73
C ASN A 162 -0.06 -7.10 -1.24
N SER A 163 -0.84 -6.70 -2.22
CA SER A 163 -0.83 -5.34 -2.78
C SER A 163 -2.15 -4.64 -2.48
N ALA A 164 -2.08 -3.35 -2.16
CA ALA A 164 -3.26 -2.51 -2.13
C ALA A 164 -3.59 -2.10 -3.57
N ARG A 165 -4.86 -2.06 -3.91
CA ARG A 165 -5.29 -1.64 -5.22
C ARG A 165 -5.50 -0.13 -5.24
N SER A 166 -4.58 0.59 -5.84
CA SER A 166 -4.80 1.97 -6.26
C SER A 166 -5.47 1.99 -7.64
N SER A 167 -6.37 2.93 -7.84
CA SER A 167 -6.87 3.30 -9.17
C SER A 167 -5.81 4.10 -9.89
N GLU A 168 -5.51 3.76 -11.09
CA GLU A 168 -5.10 4.75 -12.08
C GLU A 168 -6.34 5.35 -12.72
#